data_2fb3069e420c88f1b3e236106310feb3
#
_entry.id   2fb3069e420c88f1b3e236106310feb3
#
_cell.length_a   1.000
_cell.length_b   1.000
_cell.length_c   1.000
_cell.angle_alpha   90.00
_cell.angle_beta   90.00
_cell.angle_gamma   90.00
#
_symmetry.space_group_name_H-M   'P 1'
#
loop_
_entity.id
_entity.type
_entity.pdbx_description
1 polymer ?
#
loop_
_entity_poly.entity_id
_entity_poly.type
_entity_poly.pdbx_seq_one_letter_code
_entity_poly.pdbx_strand_id
1 'polypeptide(L)'
;MDAELYRTSGQMIKLSDALIWFRNRELDALGLTSSQFEVVRYLLLHIGEEVTAGVLMRELGLSQSTVAGILKRLCDKCIIDRRQDESDTRRSFVRLTPKGLALEEELQGIALRSEDVLLRGMTEAEAADFYRLLSLALSNMNSVRDEAREA
;
A
#
# COMPACT_ATOMS: atom_id res chain seq x y z
N MET A 1 15.45 28.50 11.18
CA MET A 1 14.70 27.78 10.14
C MET A 1 13.24 28.12 10.37
N ASP A 2 12.57 28.67 9.37
CA ASP A 2 11.20 29.16 9.49
C ASP A 2 10.26 27.97 9.65
N ALA A 3 9.43 27.97 10.72
CA ALA A 3 8.48 26.90 11.01
C ALA A 3 7.38 26.75 9.94
N GLU A 4 7.12 27.82 9.16
CA GLU A 4 6.15 27.77 8.07
C GLU A 4 6.63 27.01 6.84
N LEU A 5 7.94 26.96 6.58
CA LEU A 5 8.56 26.28 5.43
C LEU A 5 8.29 24.75 5.41
N TYR A 6 8.06 24.13 6.58
CA TYR A 6 7.83 22.68 6.70
C TYR A 6 6.42 22.33 7.16
N ARG A 7 5.50 23.29 7.18
CA ARG A 7 4.17 23.11 7.76
C ARG A 7 3.41 21.96 7.10
N THR A 8 3.29 21.97 5.79
CA THR A 8 2.49 20.97 5.06
C THR A 8 3.20 19.60 5.02
N SER A 9 4.46 19.56 4.61
CA SER A 9 5.21 18.30 4.53
C SER A 9 5.40 17.65 5.91
N GLY A 10 5.65 18.44 6.95
CA GLY A 10 5.76 17.95 8.33
C GLY A 10 4.44 17.36 8.84
N GLN A 11 3.29 17.97 8.51
CA GLN A 11 1.99 17.41 8.87
C GLN A 11 1.68 16.12 8.08
N MET A 12 2.07 16.06 6.80
CA MET A 12 1.91 14.84 6.00
C MET A 12 2.70 13.66 6.56
N ILE A 13 3.93 13.88 7.02
CA ILE A 13 4.75 12.83 7.66
C ILE A 13 4.06 12.35 8.94
N LYS A 14 3.64 13.26 9.81
CA LYS A 14 2.93 12.90 11.06
C LYS A 14 1.63 12.15 10.79
N LEU A 15 0.87 12.57 9.78
CA LEU A 15 -0.37 11.91 9.38
C LEU A 15 -0.10 10.49 8.88
N SER A 16 0.92 10.32 8.03
CA SER A 16 1.35 9.01 7.55
C SER A 16 1.74 8.08 8.69
N ASP A 17 2.56 8.56 9.63
CA ASP A 17 2.99 7.78 10.80
C ASP A 17 1.79 7.36 11.68
N ALA A 18 0.86 8.28 11.93
CA ALA A 18 -0.35 8.01 12.70
C ALA A 18 -1.26 6.99 12.01
N LEU A 19 -1.44 7.09 10.69
CA LEU A 19 -2.24 6.15 9.91
C LEU A 19 -1.61 4.75 9.90
N ILE A 20 -0.28 4.67 9.71
CA ILE A 20 0.46 3.40 9.74
C ILE A 20 0.36 2.76 11.13
N TRP A 21 0.51 3.54 12.20
CA TRP A 21 0.35 3.06 13.57
C TRP A 21 -1.06 2.49 13.81
N PHE A 22 -2.10 3.23 13.40
CA PHE A 22 -3.49 2.79 13.53
C PHE A 22 -3.74 1.48 12.78
N ARG A 23 -3.34 1.41 11.51
CA ARG A 23 -3.49 0.20 10.69
C ARG A 23 -2.73 -0.99 11.25
N ASN A 24 -1.50 -0.80 11.70
CA ASN A 24 -0.72 -1.89 12.31
C ASN A 24 -1.41 -2.45 13.56
N ARG A 25 -2.01 -1.60 14.38
CA ARG A 25 -2.80 -2.01 15.55
C ARG A 25 -4.02 -2.85 15.16
N GLU A 26 -4.76 -2.42 14.14
CA GLU A 26 -5.91 -3.16 13.63
C GLU A 26 -5.51 -4.50 12.97
N LEU A 27 -4.34 -4.53 12.31
CA LEU A 27 -3.82 -5.71 11.61
C LEU A 27 -3.12 -6.71 12.54
N ASP A 28 -2.86 -6.37 13.79
CA ASP A 28 -2.09 -7.19 14.73
C ASP A 28 -2.75 -8.57 14.96
N ALA A 29 -4.08 -8.60 15.06
CA ALA A 29 -4.84 -9.86 15.20
C ALA A 29 -4.68 -10.79 13.98
N LEU A 30 -4.40 -10.25 12.79
CA LEU A 30 -4.12 -11.01 11.57
C LEU A 30 -2.63 -11.32 11.40
N GLY A 31 -1.80 -10.80 12.30
CA GLY A 31 -0.35 -10.89 12.22
C GLY A 31 0.22 -10.20 10.97
N LEU A 32 -0.44 -9.17 10.45
CA LEU A 32 -0.03 -8.40 9.28
C LEU A 32 0.51 -7.02 9.68
N THR A 33 1.35 -6.46 8.82
CA THR A 33 1.77 -5.06 8.89
C THR A 33 1.05 -4.23 7.83
N SER A 34 1.04 -2.90 7.99
CA SER A 34 0.46 -1.98 7.00
C SER A 34 1.06 -2.18 5.60
N SER A 35 2.38 -2.42 5.49
CA SER A 35 3.01 -2.69 4.19
C SER A 35 2.58 -4.04 3.57
N GLN A 36 2.35 -5.06 4.39
CA GLN A 36 1.80 -6.35 3.93
C GLN A 36 0.34 -6.20 3.50
N PHE A 37 -0.45 -5.43 4.25
CA PHE A 37 -1.81 -5.07 3.90
C PHE A 37 -1.89 -4.44 2.49
N GLU A 38 -1.02 -3.45 2.17
CA GLU A 38 -1.04 -2.80 0.86
C GLU A 38 -0.77 -3.77 -0.29
N VAL A 39 0.14 -4.73 -0.10
CA VAL A 39 0.40 -5.77 -1.11
C VAL A 39 -0.81 -6.69 -1.27
N VAL A 40 -1.41 -7.17 -0.17
CA VAL A 40 -2.59 -8.05 -0.23
C VAL A 40 -3.78 -7.31 -0.84
N ARG A 41 -4.01 -6.05 -0.45
CA ARG A 41 -5.06 -5.20 -1.02
C ARG A 41 -4.87 -5.01 -2.53
N TYR A 42 -3.65 -4.75 -2.98
CA TYR A 42 -3.36 -4.63 -4.42
C TYR A 42 -3.73 -5.92 -5.15
N LEU A 43 -3.32 -7.08 -4.63
CA LEU A 43 -3.64 -8.37 -5.22
C LEU A 43 -5.14 -8.70 -5.23
N LEU A 44 -5.88 -8.28 -4.20
CA LEU A 44 -7.35 -8.42 -4.13
C LEU A 44 -8.05 -7.59 -5.22
N LEU A 45 -7.55 -6.38 -5.49
CA LEU A 45 -8.11 -5.51 -6.53
C LEU A 45 -7.75 -5.96 -7.96
N HIS A 46 -6.75 -6.82 -8.12
CA HIS A 46 -6.23 -7.29 -9.41
C HIS A 46 -6.30 -8.82 -9.54
N ILE A 47 -7.38 -9.41 -9.00
CA ILE A 47 -7.62 -10.86 -9.11
C ILE A 47 -7.74 -11.25 -10.57
N GLY A 48 -6.96 -12.25 -10.99
CA GLY A 48 -6.93 -12.72 -12.38
C GLY A 48 -5.89 -12.03 -13.26
N GLU A 49 -5.23 -10.99 -12.77
CA GLU A 49 -4.14 -10.32 -13.48
C GLU A 49 -2.77 -10.95 -13.15
N GLU A 50 -1.82 -10.77 -14.06
CA GLU A 50 -0.44 -11.22 -13.88
C GLU A 50 0.37 -10.18 -13.09
N VAL A 51 0.36 -10.28 -11.77
CA VAL A 51 1.11 -9.38 -10.89
C VAL A 51 2.50 -9.93 -10.61
N THR A 52 3.54 -9.14 -10.90
CA THR A 52 4.94 -9.46 -10.59
C THR A 52 5.47 -8.56 -9.47
N ALA A 53 6.64 -8.92 -8.91
CA ALA A 53 7.34 -8.04 -7.96
C ALA A 53 7.64 -6.66 -8.55
N GLY A 54 7.98 -6.59 -9.84
CA GLY A 54 8.22 -5.32 -10.54
C GLY A 54 6.97 -4.43 -10.63
N VAL A 55 5.81 -5.03 -10.85
CA VAL A 55 4.51 -4.32 -10.80
C VAL A 55 4.29 -3.75 -9.40
N LEU A 56 4.43 -4.55 -8.36
CA LEU A 56 4.25 -4.10 -6.97
C LEU A 56 5.23 -2.98 -6.58
N MET A 57 6.48 -3.06 -7.03
CA MET A 57 7.47 -1.98 -6.81
C MET A 57 7.00 -0.66 -7.42
N ARG A 58 6.52 -0.69 -8.65
CA ARG A 58 6.07 0.50 -9.37
C ARG A 58 4.79 1.07 -8.75
N GLU A 59 3.78 0.24 -8.61
CA GLU A 59 2.44 0.67 -8.18
C GLU A 59 2.42 1.12 -6.70
N LEU A 60 3.16 0.43 -5.83
CA LEU A 60 3.22 0.78 -4.41
C LEU A 60 4.38 1.72 -4.06
N GLY A 61 5.22 2.06 -5.03
CA GLY A 61 6.35 2.97 -4.82
C GLY A 61 7.42 2.43 -3.87
N LEU A 62 7.56 1.10 -3.78
CA LEU A 62 8.46 0.44 -2.86
C LEU A 62 9.79 0.06 -3.51
N SER A 63 10.86 -0.04 -2.71
CA SER A 63 12.15 -0.56 -3.18
C SER A 63 12.11 -2.07 -3.44
N GLN A 64 13.02 -2.56 -4.28
CA GLN A 64 13.14 -4.00 -4.57
C GLN A 64 13.35 -4.84 -3.30
N SER A 65 14.21 -4.38 -2.40
CA SER A 65 14.49 -5.09 -1.13
C SER A 65 13.26 -5.11 -0.22
N THR A 66 12.49 -4.02 -0.17
CA THR A 66 11.25 -3.93 0.60
C THR A 66 10.20 -4.92 0.07
N VAL A 67 9.95 -4.91 -1.24
CA VAL A 67 8.99 -5.84 -1.88
C VAL A 67 9.42 -7.28 -1.66
N ALA A 68 10.71 -7.61 -1.87
CA ALA A 68 11.22 -8.97 -1.66
C ALA A 68 10.99 -9.45 -0.21
N GLY A 69 11.25 -8.58 0.78
CA GLY A 69 11.01 -8.88 2.20
C GLY A 69 9.53 -9.07 2.54
N ILE A 70 8.64 -8.25 1.96
CA ILE A 70 7.18 -8.38 2.16
C ILE A 70 6.69 -9.69 1.54
N LEU A 71 7.05 -9.97 0.29
CA LEU A 71 6.61 -11.18 -0.41
C LEU A 71 7.09 -12.44 0.30
N LYS A 72 8.34 -12.46 0.77
CA LYS A 72 8.85 -13.60 1.56
C LYS A 72 7.97 -13.87 2.79
N ARG A 73 7.69 -12.83 3.60
CA ARG A 73 6.88 -12.98 4.81
C ARG A 73 5.42 -13.38 4.53
N LEU A 74 4.84 -12.90 3.43
CA LEU A 74 3.49 -13.30 3.02
C LEU A 74 3.46 -14.76 2.51
N CYS A 75 4.50 -15.22 1.80
CA CYS A 75 4.67 -16.63 1.44
C CYS A 75 4.83 -17.51 2.69
N ASP A 76 5.68 -17.11 3.65
CA ASP A 76 5.90 -17.84 4.91
C ASP A 76 4.59 -18.00 5.71
N LYS A 77 3.66 -17.04 5.58
CA LYS A 77 2.31 -17.08 6.18
C LYS A 77 1.28 -17.82 5.32
N CYS A 78 1.67 -18.33 4.16
CA CYS A 78 0.78 -18.96 3.18
C CYS A 78 -0.38 -18.04 2.72
N ILE A 79 -0.20 -16.74 2.70
CA ILE A 79 -1.18 -15.76 2.22
C ILE A 79 -1.08 -15.58 0.71
N ILE A 80 0.14 -15.63 0.18
CA ILE A 80 0.44 -15.61 -1.25
C ILE A 80 1.26 -16.84 -1.62
N ASP A 81 1.23 -17.17 -2.91
CA ASP A 81 2.19 -18.04 -3.56
C ASP A 81 2.90 -17.32 -4.71
N ARG A 82 3.98 -17.92 -5.20
CA ARG A 82 4.75 -17.46 -6.35
C ARG A 82 4.81 -18.57 -7.39
N ARG A 83 4.33 -18.27 -8.58
CA ARG A 83 4.39 -19.19 -9.71
C ARG A 83 5.37 -18.65 -10.75
N GLN A 84 6.34 -19.46 -11.15
CA GLN A 84 7.20 -19.11 -12.28
C GLN A 84 6.40 -19.12 -13.57
N ASP A 85 6.76 -18.19 -14.47
CA ASP A 85 6.26 -18.18 -15.84
C ASP A 85 6.85 -19.39 -16.59
N GLU A 86 5.98 -20.16 -17.25
CA GLU A 86 6.40 -21.33 -18.03
C GLU A 86 7.19 -20.94 -19.30
N SER A 87 6.98 -19.73 -19.81
CA SER A 87 7.65 -19.21 -20.99
C SER A 87 8.95 -18.44 -20.68
N ASP A 88 9.05 -17.83 -19.49
CA ASP A 88 10.25 -17.12 -19.03
C ASP A 88 10.46 -17.35 -17.52
N THR A 89 11.34 -18.28 -17.19
CA THR A 89 11.68 -18.65 -15.81
C THR A 89 12.29 -17.52 -14.97
N ARG A 90 12.65 -16.37 -15.58
CA ARG A 90 13.10 -15.16 -14.87
C ARG A 90 11.93 -14.38 -14.29
N ARG A 91 10.70 -14.62 -14.78
CA ARG A 91 9.48 -13.98 -14.30
C ARG A 91 8.78 -14.88 -13.30
N SER A 92 8.28 -14.31 -12.23
CA SER A 92 7.38 -14.99 -11.30
C SER A 92 6.18 -14.12 -11.00
N PHE A 93 5.01 -14.76 -11.07
CA PHE A 93 3.75 -14.13 -10.72
C PHE A 93 3.45 -14.35 -9.24
N VAL A 94 2.88 -13.33 -8.61
CA VAL A 94 2.42 -13.35 -7.24
C VAL A 94 0.90 -13.49 -7.23
N ARG A 95 0.38 -14.44 -6.48
CA ARG A 95 -1.06 -14.70 -6.38
C ARG A 95 -1.49 -14.90 -4.95
N LEU A 96 -2.74 -14.55 -4.66
CA LEU A 96 -3.34 -14.90 -3.38
C LEU A 96 -3.67 -16.40 -3.33
N THR A 97 -3.38 -17.01 -2.20
CA THR A 97 -3.86 -18.34 -1.87
C THR A 97 -5.32 -18.29 -1.42
N PRO A 98 -6.03 -19.42 -1.25
CA PRO A 98 -7.35 -19.45 -0.62
C PRO A 98 -7.36 -18.77 0.77
N LYS A 99 -6.28 -18.92 1.54
CA LYS A 99 -6.10 -18.23 2.83
C LYS A 99 -5.99 -16.72 2.66
N GLY A 100 -5.26 -16.25 1.64
CA GLY A 100 -5.14 -14.83 1.33
C GLY A 100 -6.47 -14.21 0.87
N LEU A 101 -7.22 -14.93 0.04
CA LEU A 101 -8.56 -14.51 -0.39
C LEU A 101 -9.55 -14.43 0.78
N ALA A 102 -9.47 -15.34 1.75
CA ALA A 102 -10.33 -15.31 2.94
C ALA A 102 -10.12 -14.10 3.85
N LEU A 103 -9.06 -13.32 3.67
CA LEU A 103 -8.80 -12.09 4.43
C LEU A 103 -9.56 -10.86 3.89
N GLU A 104 -10.21 -10.96 2.72
CA GLU A 104 -10.78 -9.82 2.01
C GLU A 104 -11.74 -9.00 2.87
N GLU A 105 -12.71 -9.65 3.51
CA GLU A 105 -13.74 -8.97 4.33
C GLU A 105 -13.11 -8.24 5.54
N GLU A 106 -12.19 -8.89 6.24
CA GLU A 106 -11.52 -8.29 7.40
C GLU A 106 -10.64 -7.11 7.00
N LEU A 107 -9.88 -7.23 5.90
CA LEU A 107 -9.04 -6.16 5.39
C LEU A 107 -9.87 -4.98 4.88
N GLN A 108 -11.01 -5.23 4.25
CA GLN A 108 -11.96 -4.19 3.86
C GLN A 108 -12.52 -3.46 5.09
N GLY A 109 -12.88 -4.19 6.14
CA GLY A 109 -13.32 -3.59 7.42
C GLY A 109 -12.25 -2.69 8.04
N ILE A 110 -10.99 -3.11 8.03
CA ILE A 110 -9.87 -2.29 8.51
C ILE A 110 -9.66 -1.03 7.65
N ALA A 111 -9.77 -1.15 6.33
CA ALA A 111 -9.69 0.00 5.44
C ALA A 111 -10.79 1.02 5.74
N LEU A 112 -12.04 0.58 5.86
CA LEU A 112 -13.18 1.45 6.18
C LEU A 112 -13.00 2.14 7.54
N ARG A 113 -12.59 1.42 8.59
CA ARG A 113 -12.31 2.05 9.88
C ARG A 113 -11.18 3.08 9.83
N SER A 114 -10.18 2.83 9.00
CA SER A 114 -9.08 3.79 8.79
C SER A 114 -9.59 5.08 8.13
N GLU A 115 -10.46 4.96 7.13
CA GLU A 115 -11.11 6.11 6.47
C GLU A 115 -12.02 6.86 7.44
N ASP A 116 -12.85 6.16 8.22
CA ASP A 116 -13.74 6.78 9.21
C ASP A 116 -12.97 7.60 10.25
N VAL A 117 -11.82 7.10 10.70
CA VAL A 117 -10.97 7.85 11.65
C VAL A 117 -10.28 9.01 10.97
N LEU A 118 -9.76 8.83 9.75
CA LEU A 118 -9.05 9.84 9.00
C LEU A 118 -9.94 11.04 8.65
N LEU A 119 -11.18 10.77 8.25
CA LEU A 119 -12.12 11.78 7.75
C LEU A 119 -13.08 12.31 8.83
N ARG A 120 -12.92 11.87 10.07
CA ARG A 120 -13.81 12.25 11.17
C ARG A 120 -13.89 13.76 11.35
N GLY A 121 -15.10 14.30 11.31
CA GLY A 121 -15.35 15.74 11.45
C GLY A 121 -15.28 16.53 10.16
N MET A 122 -14.95 15.89 9.04
CA MET A 122 -15.05 16.51 7.71
C MET A 122 -16.47 16.33 7.15
N THR A 123 -16.95 17.31 6.44
CA THR A 123 -18.12 17.20 5.56
C THR A 123 -17.75 16.38 4.31
N GLU A 124 -18.75 15.89 3.57
CA GLU A 124 -18.51 15.17 2.30
C GLU A 124 -17.70 16.01 1.30
N ALA A 125 -17.97 17.32 1.22
CA ALA A 125 -17.24 18.22 0.33
C ALA A 125 -15.77 18.39 0.77
N GLU A 126 -15.51 18.53 2.08
CA GLU A 126 -14.16 18.62 2.62
C GLU A 126 -13.38 17.31 2.45
N ALA A 127 -14.01 16.16 2.62
CA ALA A 127 -13.41 14.85 2.37
C ALA A 127 -13.03 14.67 0.90
N ALA A 128 -13.92 15.07 -0.02
CA ALA A 128 -13.65 15.04 -1.46
C ALA A 128 -12.49 15.98 -1.86
N ASP A 129 -12.46 17.20 -1.32
CA ASP A 129 -11.36 18.13 -1.55
C ASP A 129 -10.04 17.64 -0.94
N PHE A 130 -10.08 17.04 0.24
CA PHE A 130 -8.91 16.44 0.88
C PHE A 130 -8.32 15.32 0.01
N TYR A 131 -9.15 14.41 -0.49
CA TYR A 131 -8.73 13.35 -1.41
C TYR A 131 -8.11 13.93 -2.69
N ARG A 132 -8.75 14.92 -3.30
CA ARG A 132 -8.27 15.57 -4.52
C ARG A 132 -6.91 16.24 -4.32
N LEU A 133 -6.74 16.97 -3.21
CA LEU A 133 -5.47 17.65 -2.88
C LEU A 133 -4.36 16.67 -2.55
N LEU A 134 -4.66 15.58 -1.82
CA LEU A 134 -3.71 14.50 -1.57
C LEU A 134 -3.25 13.83 -2.87
N SER A 135 -4.19 13.56 -3.78
CA SER A 135 -3.89 12.93 -5.06
C SER A 135 -2.99 13.83 -5.92
N LEU A 136 -3.23 15.15 -5.93
CA LEU A 136 -2.38 16.11 -6.61
C LEU A 136 -0.97 16.15 -6.00
N ALA A 137 -0.86 16.22 -4.68
CA ALA A 137 0.42 16.23 -3.99
C ALA A 137 1.23 14.94 -4.25
N LEU A 138 0.56 13.78 -4.22
CA LEU A 138 1.16 12.49 -4.53
C LEU A 138 1.65 12.42 -5.98
N SER A 139 0.86 12.93 -6.93
CA SER A 139 1.25 13.01 -8.35
C SER A 139 2.52 13.85 -8.54
N ASN A 140 2.59 15.03 -7.87
CA ASN A 140 3.78 15.88 -7.93
C ASN A 140 5.04 15.18 -7.38
N MET A 141 4.91 14.43 -6.28
CA MET A 141 6.04 13.70 -5.70
C MET A 141 6.46 12.50 -6.58
N ASN A 142 5.49 11.84 -7.22
CA ASN A 142 5.78 10.71 -8.11
C ASN A 142 6.50 11.16 -9.38
N SER A 143 6.14 12.31 -10.00
CA SER A 143 6.83 12.81 -11.20
C SER A 143 8.32 13.03 -10.94
N VAL A 144 8.68 13.65 -9.81
CA VAL A 144 10.10 13.85 -9.44
C VAL A 144 10.83 12.51 -9.22
N ARG A 145 10.14 11.52 -8.65
CA ARG A 145 10.73 10.20 -8.44
C ARG A 145 10.96 9.44 -9.75
N ASP A 146 10.07 9.60 -10.72
CA ASP A 146 10.18 8.94 -12.02
C ASP A 146 11.27 9.59 -12.87
N GLU A 147 11.39 10.92 -12.89
CA GLU A 147 12.51 11.66 -13.49
C GLU A 147 13.87 11.21 -12.93
N ALA A 148 13.96 11.01 -11.60
CA ALA A 148 15.19 10.55 -10.96
C ALA A 148 15.55 9.08 -11.25
N ARG A 149 14.62 8.28 -11.78
CA ARG A 149 14.87 6.89 -12.20
C ARG A 149 15.33 6.77 -13.66
N GLU A 150 15.02 7.79 -14.47
CA GLU A 150 15.38 7.85 -15.89
C GLU A 150 16.74 8.53 -16.11
N ALA A 151 17.26 9.26 -15.11
CA ALA A 151 18.55 9.94 -15.14
C ALA A 151 19.70 9.03 -14.65
#